data_b47b1ee6b34f47782731420264fef020
#
_entry.id   b47b1ee6b34f47782731420264fef020
#
_cell.length_a   1.000
_cell.length_b   1.000
_cell.length_c   1.000
_cell.angle_alpha   90.00
_cell.angle_beta   90.00
_cell.angle_gamma   90.00
#
_symmetry.space_group_name_H-M   'P 1'
#
loop_
_entity.id
_entity.type
_entity.pdbx_description
1 polymer ?
#
loop_
_entity_poly.entity_id
_entity_poly.type
_entity_poly.pdbx_seq_one_letter_code
_entity_poly.pdbx_strand_id
1 'polypeptide(L)'
;GNYDWWHMLFNDQHPVQQHNISISGGGKNVKYFVSGGYDRQQGIIKQRPDVFTKYNLRSKLDFNINKYMKFSNNTAFYSSLYDFVGVGDIQNAIAYTASHALPIFPMQNPDGSWVYKLKDFFNSDYAVGNGRHIVYGEAKNTNLQRKTDFSNTSELTITPVKGLSIVANFTYRFHQNRNTSRTTNFTYRRYPGAELEKYDTGAGLDQMSESI
;
A
#
# COMPACT_ATOMS: atom_id res chain seq x y z
N GLY A 1 -16.78 28.78 -15.94
CA GLY A 1 -16.52 27.37 -16.08
C GLY A 1 -16.95 26.65 -14.81
N ASN A 2 -17.51 25.47 -14.99
CA ASN A 2 -17.79 24.58 -13.88
C ASN A 2 -16.84 23.38 -14.03
N TYR A 3 -15.72 23.41 -13.31
CA TYR A 3 -14.70 22.37 -13.38
C TYR A 3 -15.08 21.24 -12.43
N ASP A 4 -15.21 20.03 -12.97
CA ASP A 4 -15.47 18.82 -12.20
C ASP A 4 -14.15 18.21 -11.68
N TRP A 5 -13.71 18.74 -10.55
CA TRP A 5 -12.46 18.34 -9.92
C TRP A 5 -12.43 16.85 -9.56
N TRP A 6 -13.59 16.29 -9.21
CA TRP A 6 -13.65 14.88 -8.85
C TRP A 6 -13.28 13.99 -10.04
N HIS A 7 -13.99 14.13 -11.15
CA HIS A 7 -13.72 13.32 -12.34
C HIS A 7 -12.40 13.66 -13.06
N MET A 8 -11.81 14.82 -12.75
CA MET A 8 -10.48 15.15 -13.25
C MET A 8 -9.36 14.39 -12.49
N LEU A 9 -9.52 14.12 -11.20
CA LEU A 9 -8.49 13.52 -10.36
C LEU A 9 -8.72 12.04 -10.07
N PHE A 10 -9.98 11.58 -10.04
CA PHE A 10 -10.34 10.25 -9.58
C PHE A 10 -11.07 9.46 -10.65
N ASN A 11 -10.85 8.16 -10.65
CA ASN A 11 -11.62 7.19 -11.43
C ASN A 11 -12.85 6.74 -10.64
N ASP A 12 -13.96 6.49 -11.33
CA ASP A 12 -15.19 5.97 -10.73
C ASP A 12 -15.08 4.48 -10.39
N GLN A 13 -14.09 3.80 -10.96
CA GLN A 13 -13.87 2.38 -10.81
C GLN A 13 -12.43 2.09 -10.42
N HIS A 14 -12.24 1.10 -9.57
CA HIS A 14 -10.94 0.59 -9.20
C HIS A 14 -10.91 -0.95 -9.35
N PRO A 15 -10.01 -1.49 -10.17
CA PRO A 15 -9.93 -2.92 -10.38
C PRO A 15 -9.36 -3.64 -9.14
N VAL A 16 -9.99 -4.76 -8.81
CA VAL A 16 -9.54 -5.70 -7.78
C VAL A 16 -9.36 -7.07 -8.39
N GLN A 17 -8.25 -7.71 -8.11
CA GLN A 17 -7.95 -9.09 -8.51
C GLN A 17 -7.63 -9.89 -7.26
N GLN A 18 -8.27 -11.04 -7.14
CA GLN A 18 -8.01 -11.98 -6.04
C GLN A 18 -7.95 -13.40 -6.58
N HIS A 19 -6.84 -14.07 -6.31
CA HIS A 19 -6.61 -15.45 -6.71
C HIS A 19 -6.18 -16.26 -5.50
N ASN A 20 -6.88 -17.37 -5.26
CA ASN A 20 -6.54 -18.28 -4.18
C ASN A 20 -6.49 -19.71 -4.72
N ILE A 21 -5.48 -20.44 -4.33
CA ILE A 21 -5.32 -21.85 -4.64
C ILE A 21 -5.00 -22.62 -3.36
N SER A 22 -5.56 -23.80 -3.22
CA SER A 22 -5.18 -24.69 -2.13
C SER A 22 -5.18 -26.13 -2.58
N ILE A 23 -4.30 -26.90 -1.98
CA ILE A 23 -4.21 -28.33 -2.14
C ILE A 23 -4.08 -28.99 -0.78
N SER A 24 -4.80 -30.05 -0.57
CA SER A 24 -4.70 -30.85 0.65
C SER A 24 -4.76 -32.32 0.31
N GLY A 25 -4.13 -33.12 1.13
CA GLY A 25 -4.15 -34.55 0.95
C GLY A 25 -3.54 -35.26 2.15
N GLY A 26 -3.51 -36.56 2.06
CA GLY A 26 -2.87 -37.34 3.10
C GLY A 26 -3.24 -38.81 3.07
N GLY A 27 -2.60 -39.54 3.93
CA GLY A 27 -2.79 -40.92 4.17
C GLY A 27 -2.66 -41.25 5.65
N LYS A 28 -2.43 -42.50 5.98
CA LYS A 28 -2.34 -42.99 7.36
C LYS A 28 -1.27 -42.27 8.18
N ASN A 29 -0.14 -41.94 7.56
CA ASN A 29 1.01 -41.39 8.28
C ASN A 29 1.30 -39.93 7.97
N VAL A 30 0.70 -39.37 6.92
CA VAL A 30 0.99 -37.97 6.47
C VAL A 30 -0.34 -37.30 6.15
N LYS A 31 -0.46 -36.04 6.60
CA LYS A 31 -1.49 -35.11 6.16
C LYS A 31 -0.82 -33.79 5.81
N TYR A 32 -1.22 -33.20 4.71
CA TYR A 32 -0.68 -31.90 4.30
C TYR A 32 -1.78 -30.99 3.77
N PHE A 33 -1.54 -29.71 3.93
CA PHE A 33 -2.31 -28.62 3.36
C PHE A 33 -1.33 -27.53 2.90
N VAL A 34 -1.50 -27.07 1.69
CA VAL A 34 -0.76 -25.91 1.15
C VAL A 34 -1.76 -24.98 0.51
N SER A 35 -1.65 -23.70 0.78
CA SER A 35 -2.46 -22.68 0.11
C SER A 35 -1.61 -21.46 -0.24
N GLY A 36 -1.94 -20.82 -1.37
CA GLY A 36 -1.36 -19.58 -1.82
C GLY A 36 -2.45 -18.62 -2.25
N GLY A 37 -2.22 -17.34 -1.98
CA GLY A 37 -3.11 -16.27 -2.38
C GLY A 37 -2.34 -15.09 -2.96
N TYR A 38 -2.96 -14.45 -3.94
CA TYR A 38 -2.52 -13.22 -4.55
C TYR A 38 -3.70 -12.26 -4.59
N ASP A 39 -3.49 -11.05 -4.07
CA ASP A 39 -4.46 -9.97 -4.14
C ASP A 39 -3.78 -8.73 -4.73
N ARG A 40 -4.44 -8.08 -5.67
CA ARG A 40 -4.02 -6.81 -6.22
C ARG A 40 -5.21 -5.88 -6.32
N GLN A 41 -5.07 -4.70 -5.73
CA GLN A 41 -6.07 -3.66 -5.75
C GLN A 41 -5.44 -2.37 -6.26
N GLN A 42 -6.10 -1.71 -7.20
CA GLN A 42 -5.74 -0.36 -7.63
C GLN A 42 -6.65 0.64 -6.93
N GLY A 43 -6.12 1.80 -6.60
CA GLY A 43 -6.89 2.91 -6.06
C GLY A 43 -7.54 3.76 -7.13
N ILE A 44 -8.13 4.85 -6.70
CA ILE A 44 -8.97 5.71 -7.54
C ILE A 44 -8.24 6.88 -8.20
N ILE A 45 -6.97 7.13 -7.87
CA ILE A 45 -6.22 8.26 -8.46
C ILE A 45 -6.00 8.00 -9.96
N LYS A 46 -6.36 8.96 -10.79
CA LYS A 46 -6.46 8.79 -12.24
C LYS A 46 -5.10 8.73 -12.93
N GLN A 47 -4.20 9.64 -12.60
CA GLN A 47 -2.91 9.79 -13.29
C GLN A 47 -1.93 8.66 -12.96
N ARG A 48 -1.85 8.29 -11.71
CA ARG A 48 -1.09 7.15 -11.23
C ARG A 48 -1.84 6.53 -10.06
N PRO A 49 -2.66 5.51 -10.31
CA PRO A 49 -3.36 4.80 -9.25
C PRO A 49 -2.39 4.26 -8.21
N ASP A 50 -2.76 4.41 -6.96
CA ASP A 50 -2.12 3.66 -5.89
C ASP A 50 -2.39 2.16 -6.08
N VAL A 51 -1.40 1.34 -5.76
CA VAL A 51 -1.48 -0.10 -5.96
C VAL A 51 -1.12 -0.81 -4.67
N PHE A 52 -2.06 -1.61 -4.18
CA PHE A 52 -1.81 -2.55 -3.12
C PHE A 52 -1.69 -3.96 -3.69
N THR A 53 -0.56 -4.62 -3.43
CA THR A 53 -0.33 -6.01 -3.83
C THR A 53 -0.01 -6.84 -2.59
N LYS A 54 -0.60 -8.01 -2.49
CA LYS A 54 -0.42 -8.91 -1.35
C LYS A 54 -0.23 -10.34 -1.83
N TYR A 55 0.72 -11.04 -1.22
CA TYR A 55 0.97 -12.47 -1.38
C TYR A 55 0.86 -13.14 -0.02
N ASN A 56 0.23 -14.28 0.01
CA ASN A 56 0.22 -15.14 1.17
C ASN A 56 0.49 -16.60 0.79
N LEU A 57 1.21 -17.29 1.64
CA LEU A 57 1.46 -18.72 1.51
C LEU A 57 1.29 -19.36 2.88
N ARG A 58 0.59 -20.48 2.91
CA ARG A 58 0.43 -21.28 4.12
C ARG A 58 0.70 -22.74 3.82
N SER A 59 1.46 -23.37 4.69
CA SER A 59 1.72 -24.81 4.65
C SER A 59 1.48 -25.41 6.02
N LYS A 60 0.80 -26.53 6.04
CA LYS A 60 0.62 -27.35 7.24
C LYS A 60 0.95 -28.79 6.92
N LEU A 61 1.78 -29.40 7.74
CA LEU A 61 2.20 -30.77 7.64
C LEU A 61 2.00 -31.46 8.98
N ASP A 62 1.32 -32.61 8.97
CA ASP A 62 1.26 -33.54 10.09
C ASP A 62 1.85 -34.86 9.63
N PHE A 63 2.85 -35.35 10.34
CA PHE A 63 3.57 -36.58 10.00
C PHE A 63 3.72 -37.50 11.21
N ASN A 64 3.14 -38.69 11.15
CA ASN A 64 3.33 -39.76 12.12
C ASN A 64 4.61 -40.51 11.77
N ILE A 65 5.71 -40.19 12.49
CA ILE A 65 7.02 -40.84 12.28
C ILE A 65 6.91 -42.33 12.60
N ASN A 66 6.27 -42.65 13.72
CA ASN A 66 5.94 -44.01 14.15
C ASN A 66 4.78 -43.98 15.15
N LYS A 67 4.46 -45.10 15.79
CA LYS A 67 3.37 -45.21 16.77
C LYS A 67 3.54 -44.36 18.05
N TYR A 68 4.76 -43.87 18.30
CA TYR A 68 5.10 -43.12 19.49
C TYR A 68 5.44 -41.64 19.20
N MET A 69 5.68 -41.29 17.93
CA MET A 69 6.18 -39.98 17.58
C MET A 69 5.38 -39.34 16.44
N LYS A 70 4.91 -38.13 16.66
CA LYS A 70 4.25 -37.28 15.67
C LYS A 70 5.02 -35.98 15.53
N PHE A 71 5.24 -35.55 14.30
CA PHE A 71 5.76 -34.22 13.96
C PHE A 71 4.68 -33.42 13.26
N SER A 72 4.52 -32.16 13.67
CA SER A 72 3.65 -31.20 13.02
C SER A 72 4.43 -29.94 12.67
N ASN A 73 4.17 -29.39 11.50
CA ASN A 73 4.77 -28.10 11.07
C ASN A 73 3.67 -27.20 10.50
N ASN A 74 3.71 -25.94 10.87
CA ASN A 74 2.82 -24.91 10.36
C ASN A 74 3.68 -23.69 9.96
N THR A 75 3.70 -23.41 8.66
CA THR A 75 4.43 -22.28 8.08
C THR A 75 3.44 -21.31 7.48
N ALA A 76 3.64 -20.02 7.75
CA ALA A 76 2.91 -18.95 7.11
C ALA A 76 3.87 -17.88 6.63
N PHE A 77 3.63 -17.41 5.41
CA PHE A 77 4.34 -16.30 4.80
C PHE A 77 3.33 -15.28 4.29
N TYR A 78 3.61 -14.02 4.54
CA TYR A 78 2.85 -12.87 4.06
C TYR A 78 3.81 -11.82 3.53
N SER A 79 3.52 -11.26 2.39
CA SER A 79 4.23 -10.08 1.87
C SER A 79 3.23 -9.13 1.23
N SER A 80 3.34 -7.85 1.52
CA SER A 80 2.56 -6.82 0.85
C SER A 80 3.42 -5.65 0.42
N LEU A 81 3.00 -5.02 -0.66
CA LEU A 81 3.55 -3.78 -1.17
C LEU A 81 2.39 -2.81 -1.42
N TYR A 82 2.45 -1.64 -0.81
CA TYR A 82 1.61 -0.51 -1.13
C TYR A 82 2.46 0.57 -1.80
N ASP A 83 2.19 0.81 -3.08
CA ASP A 83 2.83 1.85 -3.89
C ASP A 83 1.81 2.96 -4.14
N PHE A 84 2.11 4.18 -3.70
CA PHE A 84 1.22 5.30 -3.91
C PHE A 84 1.97 6.60 -4.17
N VAL A 85 1.26 7.55 -4.79
CA VAL A 85 1.71 8.90 -5.05
C VAL A 85 1.05 9.84 -4.07
N GLY A 86 1.81 10.75 -3.51
CA GLY A 86 1.21 11.80 -2.70
C GLY A 86 2.06 12.27 -1.54
N VAL A 87 1.55 13.27 -0.87
CA VAL A 87 2.05 13.77 0.41
C VAL A 87 0.98 13.43 1.46
N GLY A 88 1.30 12.56 2.38
CA GLY A 88 0.34 12.02 3.34
C GLY A 88 -0.51 10.87 2.76
N ASP A 89 -1.67 10.64 3.32
CA ASP A 89 -2.57 9.57 2.92
C ASP A 89 -3.61 10.01 1.86
N ILE A 90 -4.25 9.04 1.23
CA ILE A 90 -5.29 9.27 0.22
C ILE A 90 -6.52 9.95 0.81
N GLN A 91 -6.82 9.72 2.09
CA GLN A 91 -7.96 10.33 2.78
C GLN A 91 -7.81 11.85 2.83
N ASN A 92 -6.61 12.35 3.13
CA ASN A 92 -6.30 13.77 3.09
C ASN A 92 -6.42 14.34 1.67
N ALA A 93 -6.02 13.59 0.64
CA ALA A 93 -6.17 14.01 -0.75
C ALA A 93 -7.64 14.23 -1.12
N ILE A 94 -8.50 13.29 -0.77
CA ILE A 94 -9.94 13.39 -1.00
C ILE A 94 -10.54 14.56 -0.23
N ALA A 95 -10.23 14.70 1.06
CA ALA A 95 -10.73 15.78 1.91
C ALA A 95 -10.32 17.16 1.38
N TYR A 96 -9.07 17.36 0.99
CA TYR A 96 -8.62 18.64 0.43
C TYR A 96 -9.20 18.94 -0.94
N THR A 97 -9.40 17.92 -1.79
CA THR A 97 -10.09 18.12 -3.05
C THR A 97 -11.53 18.55 -2.84
N ALA A 98 -12.24 17.91 -1.91
CA ALA A 98 -13.62 18.26 -1.60
C ALA A 98 -13.79 19.65 -0.99
N SER A 99 -12.85 20.09 -0.14
CA SER A 99 -12.97 21.33 0.63
C SER A 99 -12.29 22.56 0.02
N HIS A 100 -11.26 22.38 -0.83
CA HIS A 100 -10.44 23.47 -1.36
C HIS A 100 -10.37 23.52 -2.88
N ALA A 101 -11.05 22.62 -3.59
CA ALA A 101 -11.15 22.62 -5.03
C ALA A 101 -12.48 23.18 -5.49
N LEU A 102 -12.63 24.49 -5.46
CA LEU A 102 -13.84 25.14 -5.91
C LEU A 102 -14.02 25.00 -7.44
N PRO A 103 -15.22 24.69 -7.93
CA PRO A 103 -15.47 24.43 -9.36
C PRO A 103 -15.27 25.63 -10.28
N ILE A 104 -15.09 26.83 -9.74
CA ILE A 104 -14.80 28.04 -10.50
C ILE A 104 -13.32 28.14 -10.93
N PHE A 105 -12.42 27.38 -10.31
CA PHE A 105 -11.00 27.42 -10.61
C PHE A 105 -10.55 26.25 -11.49
N PRO A 106 -9.75 26.50 -12.52
CA PRO A 106 -9.13 25.44 -13.32
C PRO A 106 -7.97 24.78 -12.54
N MET A 107 -7.67 23.52 -12.89
CA MET A 107 -6.44 22.87 -12.39
C MET A 107 -5.20 23.38 -13.07
N GLN A 108 -5.32 23.72 -14.34
CA GLN A 108 -4.23 24.21 -15.19
C GLN A 108 -4.65 25.46 -15.93
N ASN A 109 -3.68 26.33 -16.18
CA ASN A 109 -3.81 27.45 -17.09
C ASN A 109 -3.90 26.97 -18.56
N PRO A 110 -4.34 27.81 -19.49
CA PRO A 110 -4.36 27.48 -20.92
C PRO A 110 -2.99 27.12 -21.52
N ASP A 111 -1.89 27.55 -20.90
CA ASP A 111 -0.52 27.21 -21.27
C ASP A 111 -0.03 25.87 -20.68
N GLY A 112 -0.92 25.12 -20.00
CA GLY A 112 -0.61 23.83 -19.38
C GLY A 112 0.07 23.93 -18.00
N SER A 113 0.41 25.13 -17.54
CA SER A 113 1.00 25.29 -16.21
C SER A 113 -0.06 25.08 -15.11
N TRP A 114 0.38 24.51 -13.97
CA TRP A 114 -0.52 24.28 -12.84
C TRP A 114 -0.96 25.59 -12.18
N VAL A 115 -2.21 25.64 -11.73
CA VAL A 115 -2.77 26.73 -10.93
C VAL A 115 -2.70 26.30 -9.46
N TYR A 116 -2.09 27.12 -8.60
CA TYR A 116 -2.04 26.81 -7.17
C TYR A 116 -2.45 27.99 -6.30
N LYS A 117 -1.63 29.05 -6.23
CA LYS A 117 -1.95 30.23 -5.45
C LYS A 117 -2.55 31.30 -6.36
N LEU A 118 -3.73 31.76 -6.02
CA LEU A 118 -4.36 32.90 -6.66
C LEU A 118 -4.15 34.12 -5.77
N LYS A 119 -3.49 35.13 -6.34
CA LYS A 119 -3.15 36.36 -5.61
C LYS A 119 -4.40 37.21 -5.39
N ASP A 120 -4.48 37.83 -4.21
CA ASP A 120 -5.51 38.80 -3.84
C ASP A 120 -6.95 38.30 -3.94
N PHE A 121 -7.14 36.96 -3.86
CA PHE A 121 -8.46 36.39 -3.76
C PHE A 121 -8.91 36.39 -2.28
N PHE A 122 -10.03 37.01 -1.97
CA PHE A 122 -10.51 37.20 -0.59
C PHE A 122 -9.50 37.91 0.35
N ASN A 123 -8.74 38.87 -0.13
CA ASN A 123 -7.67 39.56 0.61
C ASN A 123 -6.52 38.66 1.09
N SER A 124 -6.38 37.48 0.52
CA SER A 124 -5.27 36.56 0.80
C SER A 124 -5.01 35.66 -0.40
N ASP A 125 -3.84 35.04 -0.44
CA ASP A 125 -3.53 34.02 -1.42
C ASP A 125 -4.44 32.79 -1.18
N TYR A 126 -5.24 32.43 -2.18
CA TYR A 126 -6.08 31.24 -2.14
C TYR A 126 -5.33 30.04 -2.72
N ALA A 127 -5.16 28.98 -1.92
CA ALA A 127 -4.47 27.76 -2.31
C ALA A 127 -5.46 26.76 -2.95
N VAL A 128 -5.61 26.82 -4.27
CA VAL A 128 -6.50 25.94 -5.04
C VAL A 128 -6.16 24.49 -4.76
N GLY A 129 -7.15 23.69 -4.33
CA GLY A 129 -7.01 22.27 -4.01
C GLY A 129 -5.91 21.94 -3.01
N ASN A 130 -5.45 22.95 -2.27
CA ASN A 130 -4.28 22.89 -1.39
C ASN A 130 -3.03 22.27 -2.08
N GLY A 131 -2.88 22.45 -3.39
CA GLY A 131 -1.79 21.92 -4.21
C GLY A 131 -1.81 20.41 -4.44
N ARG A 132 -2.79 19.69 -3.92
CA ARG A 132 -2.87 18.22 -4.04
C ARG A 132 -3.01 17.76 -5.49
N HIS A 133 -3.78 18.49 -6.29
CA HIS A 133 -3.94 18.20 -7.72
C HIS A 133 -2.61 18.23 -8.49
N ILE A 134 -1.65 19.08 -8.08
CA ILE A 134 -0.32 19.12 -8.69
C ILE A 134 0.44 17.84 -8.35
N VAL A 135 0.44 17.45 -7.08
CA VAL A 135 1.13 16.24 -6.60
C VAL A 135 0.61 15.00 -7.34
N TYR A 136 -0.71 14.86 -7.44
CA TYR A 136 -1.34 13.72 -8.12
C TYR A 136 -1.23 13.82 -9.65
N GLY A 137 -1.34 15.01 -10.21
CA GLY A 137 -1.22 15.25 -11.64
C GLY A 137 0.19 15.01 -12.18
N GLU A 138 1.22 15.47 -11.49
CA GLU A 138 2.61 15.20 -11.86
C GLU A 138 3.04 13.75 -11.60
N ALA A 139 2.45 13.12 -10.58
CA ALA A 139 2.70 11.72 -10.21
C ALA A 139 4.18 11.35 -10.00
N LYS A 140 5.02 12.32 -9.63
CA LYS A 140 6.47 12.17 -9.48
C LYS A 140 6.90 11.68 -8.09
N ASN A 141 6.06 11.89 -7.07
CA ASN A 141 6.32 11.39 -5.74
C ASN A 141 6.17 9.87 -5.72
N THR A 142 6.97 9.21 -4.89
CA THR A 142 6.84 7.78 -4.62
C THR A 142 6.79 7.54 -3.13
N ASN A 143 5.92 6.63 -2.73
CA ASN A 143 5.86 6.13 -1.37
C ASN A 143 5.59 4.62 -1.44
N LEU A 144 6.57 3.84 -0.99
CA LEU A 144 6.55 2.40 -1.03
C LEU A 144 6.55 1.87 0.39
N GLN A 145 5.47 1.19 0.77
CA GLN A 145 5.36 0.53 2.07
C GLN A 145 5.36 -0.98 1.85
N ARG A 146 6.42 -1.63 2.28
CA ARG A 146 6.56 -3.09 2.21
C ARG A 146 6.48 -3.70 3.60
N LYS A 147 5.66 -4.73 3.72
CA LYS A 147 5.59 -5.57 4.92
C LYS A 147 5.90 -7.01 4.53
N THR A 148 6.68 -7.67 5.36
CA THR A 148 6.98 -9.09 5.22
C THR A 148 6.86 -9.75 6.58
N ASP A 149 6.05 -10.79 6.64
CA ASP A 149 5.84 -11.61 7.84
C ASP A 149 6.12 -13.07 7.48
N PHE A 150 6.94 -13.70 8.27
CA PHE A 150 7.19 -15.14 8.19
C PHE A 150 7.03 -15.74 9.58
N SER A 151 6.33 -16.85 9.65
CA SER A 151 6.26 -17.66 10.87
C SER A 151 6.36 -19.14 10.54
N ASN A 152 7.10 -19.85 11.35
CA ASN A 152 7.21 -21.30 11.31
C ASN A 152 7.09 -21.85 12.72
N THR A 153 6.16 -22.76 12.92
CA THR A 153 5.99 -23.50 14.17
C THR A 153 6.18 -24.97 13.88
N SER A 154 7.13 -25.59 14.56
CA SER A 154 7.38 -27.02 14.57
C SER A 154 7.05 -27.61 15.91
N GLU A 155 6.33 -28.71 15.91
CA GLU A 155 5.92 -29.41 17.12
C GLU A 155 6.31 -30.90 16.99
N LEU A 156 6.94 -31.42 18.02
CA LEU A 156 7.23 -32.84 18.17
C LEU A 156 6.46 -33.36 19.39
N THR A 157 5.58 -34.34 19.15
CA THR A 157 4.86 -35.04 20.20
C THR A 157 5.43 -36.45 20.32
N ILE A 158 5.82 -36.84 21.54
CA ILE A 158 6.34 -38.18 21.88
C ILE A 158 5.43 -38.82 22.95
N THR A 159 4.94 -40.02 22.66
CA THR A 159 4.06 -40.79 23.56
C THR A 159 4.74 -42.10 23.89
N PRO A 160 5.75 -42.14 24.81
CA PRO A 160 6.58 -43.34 25.03
C PRO A 160 5.83 -44.47 25.66
N VAL A 161 4.86 -44.15 26.52
CA VAL A 161 3.99 -45.16 27.19
C VAL A 161 2.56 -44.62 27.26
N LYS A 162 1.61 -45.51 27.47
CA LYS A 162 0.19 -45.13 27.61
C LYS A 162 -0.01 -44.19 28.78
N GLY A 163 -0.65 -43.03 28.53
CA GLY A 163 -0.93 -42.02 29.56
C GLY A 163 0.15 -40.97 29.72
N LEU A 164 1.30 -41.05 29.03
CA LEU A 164 2.35 -40.05 29.04
C LEU A 164 2.54 -39.47 27.65
N SER A 165 2.43 -38.13 27.54
CA SER A 165 2.71 -37.38 26.32
C SER A 165 3.68 -36.23 26.62
N ILE A 166 4.74 -36.13 25.83
CA ILE A 166 5.75 -35.07 25.89
C ILE A 166 5.61 -34.26 24.60
N VAL A 167 5.41 -32.97 24.72
CA VAL A 167 5.25 -32.05 23.57
C VAL A 167 6.33 -30.98 23.62
N ALA A 168 7.08 -30.87 22.54
CA ALA A 168 8.06 -29.83 22.33
C ALA A 168 7.67 -28.94 21.15
N ASN A 169 7.63 -27.64 21.37
CA ASN A 169 7.29 -26.64 20.37
C ASN A 169 8.47 -25.71 20.12
N PHE A 170 8.74 -25.41 18.86
CA PHE A 170 9.64 -24.37 18.43
C PHE A 170 8.93 -23.45 17.44
N THR A 171 8.93 -22.13 17.72
CA THR A 171 8.36 -21.14 16.82
C THR A 171 9.41 -20.10 16.47
N TYR A 172 9.63 -19.93 15.17
CA TYR A 172 10.40 -18.82 14.61
C TYR A 172 9.45 -17.83 13.96
N ARG A 173 9.64 -16.53 14.24
CA ARG A 173 8.90 -15.43 13.59
C ARG A 173 9.88 -14.37 13.12
N PHE A 174 9.62 -13.88 11.91
CA PHE A 174 10.31 -12.76 11.33
C PHE A 174 9.28 -11.75 10.85
N HIS A 175 9.46 -10.50 11.23
CA HIS A 175 8.61 -9.38 10.82
C HIS A 175 9.49 -8.25 10.32
N GLN A 176 9.17 -7.71 9.14
CA GLN A 176 9.88 -6.58 8.56
C GLN A 176 8.89 -5.58 7.97
N ASN A 177 9.04 -4.32 8.34
CA ASN A 177 8.39 -3.18 7.70
C ASN A 177 9.46 -2.29 7.09
N ARG A 178 9.31 -1.98 5.80
CA ARG A 178 10.19 -1.06 5.09
C ARG A 178 9.36 -0.01 4.37
N ASN A 179 9.60 1.25 4.72
CA ASN A 179 9.00 2.39 4.05
C ASN A 179 10.08 3.16 3.29
N THR A 180 9.81 3.45 2.03
CA THR A 180 10.69 4.28 1.19
C THR A 180 9.83 5.37 0.58
N SER A 181 10.20 6.63 0.79
CA SER A 181 9.49 7.76 0.21
C SER A 181 10.44 8.70 -0.50
N ARG A 182 9.97 9.26 -1.60
CA ARG A 182 10.63 10.31 -2.34
C ARG A 182 9.64 11.42 -2.63
N THR A 183 10.00 12.64 -2.26
CA THR A 183 9.20 13.83 -2.47
C THR A 183 9.90 14.76 -3.44
N THR A 184 9.17 15.31 -4.40
CA THR A 184 9.68 16.23 -5.41
C THR A 184 9.00 17.59 -5.31
N ASN A 185 9.70 18.65 -5.69
CA ASN A 185 9.10 19.97 -5.84
C ASN A 185 8.37 20.08 -7.18
N PHE A 186 7.34 20.90 -7.18
CA PHE A 186 6.55 21.20 -8.37
C PHE A 186 6.59 22.69 -8.66
N THR A 187 6.25 23.06 -9.90
CA THR A 187 6.14 24.44 -10.33
C THR A 187 4.72 24.78 -10.72
N TYR A 188 4.33 26.02 -10.52
CA TYR A 188 3.00 26.51 -10.86
C TYR A 188 3.06 27.97 -11.34
N ARG A 189 1.98 28.44 -11.93
CA ARG A 189 1.78 29.86 -12.27
C ARG A 189 0.46 30.33 -11.66
N ARG A 190 0.44 31.58 -11.20
CA ARG A 190 -0.78 32.17 -10.61
C ARG A 190 -1.85 32.44 -11.68
N TYR A 191 -1.42 32.81 -12.89
CA TYR A 191 -2.24 33.05 -14.07
C TYR A 191 -1.39 32.84 -15.33
N PRO A 192 -2.01 32.73 -16.54
CA PRO A 192 -1.27 32.55 -17.78
C PRO A 192 -0.22 33.65 -18.00
N GLY A 193 1.03 33.25 -18.28
CA GLY A 193 2.14 34.18 -18.49
C GLY A 193 2.75 34.76 -17.24
N ALA A 194 2.27 34.45 -16.03
CA ALA A 194 2.93 34.84 -14.78
C ALA A 194 4.28 34.14 -14.62
N GLU A 195 5.12 34.66 -13.74
CA GLU A 195 6.36 34.00 -13.34
C GLU A 195 6.10 32.59 -12.82
N LEU A 196 7.06 31.70 -13.09
CA LEU A 196 7.02 30.34 -12.62
C LEU A 196 7.44 30.29 -11.14
N GLU A 197 6.51 29.93 -10.28
CA GLU A 197 6.75 29.80 -8.85
C GLU A 197 6.95 28.32 -8.46
N LYS A 198 7.69 28.13 -7.38
CA LYS A 198 7.96 26.79 -6.84
C LYS A 198 6.98 26.45 -5.73
N TYR A 199 6.36 25.27 -5.84
CA TYR A 199 5.61 24.65 -4.77
C TYR A 199 6.54 23.73 -3.97
N ASP A 200 6.95 24.19 -2.80
CA ASP A 200 7.84 23.45 -1.93
C ASP A 200 7.04 22.40 -1.13
N THR A 201 7.30 21.15 -1.40
CA THR A 201 6.70 20.01 -0.69
C THR A 201 7.65 19.44 0.37
N GLY A 202 8.75 20.11 0.70
CA GLY A 202 9.85 19.55 1.49
C GLY A 202 10.71 18.59 0.66
N ALA A 203 10.90 18.92 -0.63
CA ALA A 203 11.53 18.05 -1.61
C ALA A 203 13.01 17.78 -1.36
N GLY A 204 13.47 16.68 -1.94
CA GLY A 204 14.86 16.23 -1.95
C GLY A 204 15.20 15.28 -0.81
N LEU A 205 14.19 14.80 -0.08
CA LEU A 205 14.38 13.80 0.97
C LEU A 205 13.97 12.43 0.43
N ASP A 206 14.97 11.63 0.08
CA ASP A 206 14.77 10.18 0.03
C ASP A 206 14.82 9.68 1.47
N GLN A 207 13.68 9.23 1.98
CA GLN A 207 13.57 8.68 3.32
C GLN A 207 13.37 7.17 3.24
N MET A 208 14.16 6.45 4.02
CA MET A 208 13.98 5.02 4.24
C MET A 208 13.89 4.77 5.74
N SER A 209 12.84 4.07 6.16
CA SER A 209 12.72 3.55 7.51
C SER A 209 12.48 2.04 7.45
N GLU A 210 13.16 1.32 8.31
CA GLU A 210 13.06 -0.12 8.43
C GLU A 210 12.91 -0.50 9.90
N SER A 211 11.99 -1.44 10.19
CA SER A 211 11.84 -2.07 11.50
C SER A 211 11.77 -3.59 11.31
N ILE A 212 12.48 -4.30 12.15
CA ILE A 212 12.57 -5.76 12.17
C ILE A 212 11.99 -6.29 13.46
#